data_27c1fcd450f81fdbb785515d238cd53a
#
_entry.id   27c1fcd450f81fdbb785515d238cd53a
#
_cell.length_a   1.000
_cell.length_b   1.000
_cell.length_c   1.000
_cell.angle_alpha   90.00
_cell.angle_beta   90.00
_cell.angle_gamma   90.00
#
_symmetry.space_group_name_H-M   'P 1'
#
loop_
_entity.id
_entity.type
_entity.pdbx_description
1 polymer ?
#
loop_
_entity_poly.entity_id
_entity_poly.type
_entity_poly.pdbx_seq_one_letter_code
_entity_poly.pdbx_strand_id
1 'polypeptide(L)'
;MTQAEAGSLRVVASQSSLEVARREVEKQRGAYLPTVDLQALYSDSADVSSAGKSGQVGVVLGWNLYQGGGTDSRMREAVANQEKARYELDDARRQARLEARQGFLGVLSGDAQVKALEQALVSSEAQLKSTKLGLEVGVRTRVDVLNAEQQLFTTRRDLSAAKYKTLLASLELKAAAGSLGPDDLKALDALLRD
;
A
#
# COMPACT_ATOMS: atom_id res chain seq x y z
N MET A 1 -7.91 4.07 13.42
CA MET A 1 -6.74 3.18 13.35
C MET A 1 -7.12 1.73 13.05
N THR A 2 -8.11 1.16 13.68
CA THR A 2 -8.67 -0.18 13.34
C THR A 2 -9.14 -0.28 11.88
N GLN A 3 -9.65 0.80 11.30
CA GLN A 3 -10.11 0.85 9.91
C GLN A 3 -8.95 0.73 8.90
N ALA A 4 -7.80 1.36 9.19
CA ALA A 4 -6.61 1.28 8.33
C ALA A 4 -6.00 -0.13 8.32
N GLU A 5 -6.06 -0.86 9.45
CA GLU A 5 -5.60 -2.25 9.49
C GLU A 5 -6.51 -3.19 8.69
N ALA A 6 -7.82 -2.97 8.73
CA ALA A 6 -8.79 -3.80 8.02
C ALA A 6 -8.85 -3.49 6.51
N GLY A 7 -8.60 -2.23 6.13
CA GLY A 7 -8.67 -1.78 4.72
C GLY A 7 -7.35 -1.88 3.97
N SER A 8 -6.21 -2.04 4.65
CA SER A 8 -4.91 -2.12 4.00
C SER A 8 -4.74 -3.41 3.22
N LEU A 9 -4.60 -3.30 1.88
CA LEU A 9 -4.33 -4.44 1.00
C LEU A 9 -3.04 -5.19 1.37
N ARG A 10 -2.04 -4.49 1.91
CA ARG A 10 -0.80 -5.07 2.40
C ARG A 10 -1.05 -6.02 3.59
N VAL A 11 -1.92 -5.63 4.53
CA VAL A 11 -2.29 -6.47 5.67
C VAL A 11 -3.06 -7.70 5.21
N VAL A 12 -4.01 -7.52 4.28
CA VAL A 12 -4.78 -8.64 3.68
C VAL A 12 -3.84 -9.61 2.96
N ALA A 13 -2.90 -9.11 2.16
CA ALA A 13 -1.91 -9.95 1.47
C ALA A 13 -1.03 -10.74 2.45
N SER A 14 -0.50 -10.09 3.51
CA SER A 14 0.30 -10.76 4.54
C SER A 14 -0.52 -11.79 5.34
N GLN A 15 -1.81 -11.53 5.55
CA GLN A 15 -2.71 -12.49 6.19
C GLN A 15 -2.92 -13.73 5.33
N SER A 16 -3.11 -13.54 4.02
CA SER A 16 -3.20 -14.65 3.06
C SER A 16 -1.90 -15.45 3.00
N SER A 17 -0.73 -14.77 3.03
CA SER A 17 0.58 -15.43 3.07
C SER A 17 0.75 -16.29 4.32
N LEU A 18 0.30 -15.81 5.50
CA LEU A 18 0.30 -16.60 6.73
C LEU A 18 -0.60 -17.84 6.62
N GLU A 19 -1.77 -17.71 5.99
CA GLU A 19 -2.66 -18.84 5.77
C GLU A 19 -2.02 -19.89 4.85
N VAL A 20 -1.36 -19.47 3.78
CA VAL A 20 -0.59 -20.36 2.90
C VAL A 20 0.50 -21.09 3.69
N ALA A 21 1.26 -20.38 4.53
CA ALA A 21 2.30 -20.99 5.34
C ALA A 21 1.73 -22.00 6.37
N ARG A 22 0.54 -21.75 6.93
CA ARG A 22 -0.17 -22.71 7.78
C ARG A 22 -0.54 -23.99 7.03
N ARG A 23 -1.10 -23.83 5.82
CA ARG A 23 -1.45 -24.98 4.96
C ARG A 23 -0.22 -25.77 4.53
N GLU A 24 0.91 -25.10 4.33
CA GLU A 24 2.17 -25.81 4.04
C GLU A 24 2.62 -26.68 5.21
N VAL A 25 2.48 -26.22 6.46
CA VAL A 25 2.75 -27.05 7.65
C VAL A 25 1.83 -28.27 7.69
N GLU A 26 0.53 -28.09 7.39
CA GLU A 26 -0.43 -29.23 7.33
C GLU A 26 -0.05 -30.21 6.23
N LYS A 27 0.35 -29.72 5.06
CA LYS A 27 0.84 -30.53 3.95
C LYS A 27 2.08 -31.33 4.34
N GLN A 28 3.08 -30.71 5.00
CA GLN A 28 4.27 -31.41 5.46
C GLN A 28 3.95 -32.47 6.53
N ARG A 29 2.91 -32.26 7.36
CA ARG A 29 2.40 -33.31 8.27
C ARG A 29 1.84 -34.50 7.50
N GLY A 30 1.16 -34.25 6.36
CA GLY A 30 0.67 -35.30 5.47
C GLY A 30 1.78 -36.19 4.92
N ALA A 31 3.02 -35.71 4.82
CA ALA A 31 4.16 -36.51 4.35
C ALA A 31 4.56 -37.69 5.29
N TYR A 32 4.05 -37.70 6.52
CA TYR A 32 4.20 -38.85 7.44
C TYR A 32 3.15 -39.93 7.22
N LEU A 33 2.12 -39.66 6.42
CA LEU A 33 1.02 -40.60 6.13
C LEU A 33 1.27 -41.35 4.82
N PRO A 34 0.73 -42.56 4.65
CA PRO A 34 0.77 -43.25 3.37
C PRO A 34 -0.06 -42.49 2.32
N THR A 35 0.43 -42.49 1.08
CA THR A 35 -0.29 -42.02 -0.11
C THR A 35 -1.01 -43.19 -0.78
N VAL A 36 -2.20 -42.94 -1.31
CA VAL A 36 -2.98 -43.89 -2.10
C VAL A 36 -3.21 -43.27 -3.46
N ASP A 37 -2.62 -43.85 -4.49
CA ASP A 37 -2.73 -43.37 -5.86
C ASP A 37 -3.50 -44.37 -6.72
N LEU A 38 -4.52 -43.86 -7.46
CA LEU A 38 -5.22 -44.64 -8.48
C LEU A 38 -4.54 -44.36 -9.82
N GLN A 39 -4.02 -45.41 -10.44
CA GLN A 39 -3.36 -45.33 -11.74
C GLN A 39 -4.20 -46.05 -12.80
N ALA A 40 -4.46 -45.37 -13.91
CA ALA A 40 -5.04 -45.98 -15.10
C ALA A 40 -4.10 -45.72 -16.28
N LEU A 41 -3.61 -46.82 -16.88
CA LEU A 41 -2.72 -46.77 -18.02
C LEU A 41 -3.43 -47.48 -19.20
N TYR A 42 -3.48 -46.75 -20.32
CA TYR A 42 -3.90 -47.32 -21.61
C TYR A 42 -2.72 -47.20 -22.59
N SER A 43 -2.33 -48.32 -23.16
CA SER A 43 -1.25 -48.37 -24.15
C SER A 43 -1.80 -49.00 -25.44
N ASP A 44 -1.58 -48.26 -26.54
CA ASP A 44 -1.86 -48.72 -27.89
C ASP A 44 -0.54 -48.81 -28.66
N SER A 45 -0.01 -49.98 -28.90
CA SER A 45 1.22 -50.18 -29.65
C SER A 45 0.91 -50.69 -31.06
N ALA A 46 1.27 -49.88 -32.05
CA ALA A 46 1.11 -50.14 -33.48
C ALA A 46 2.41 -50.75 -34.11
N ASP A 47 3.16 -51.52 -33.37
CA ASP A 47 4.40 -52.13 -33.90
C ASP A 47 4.07 -53.34 -34.75
N VAL A 48 4.79 -53.51 -35.89
CA VAL A 48 4.50 -54.51 -36.95
C VAL A 48 4.55 -55.95 -36.46
N SER A 49 5.20 -56.20 -35.30
CA SER A 49 5.38 -57.52 -34.73
C SER A 49 4.46 -57.87 -33.54
N SER A 50 3.76 -56.87 -32.96
CA SER A 50 2.83 -57.09 -31.84
C SER A 50 1.90 -55.90 -31.69
N ALA A 51 0.90 -55.82 -32.57
CA ALA A 51 -0.23 -54.89 -32.37
C ALA A 51 -1.06 -55.37 -31.17
N GLY A 52 -1.02 -54.64 -30.09
CA GLY A 52 -1.74 -54.95 -28.86
C GLY A 52 -2.27 -53.69 -28.14
N LYS A 53 -3.53 -53.73 -27.78
CA LYS A 53 -4.13 -52.72 -26.88
C LYS A 53 -4.12 -53.32 -25.48
N SER A 54 -3.51 -52.62 -24.53
CA SER A 54 -3.57 -53.02 -23.13
C SER A 54 -4.09 -51.90 -22.26
N GLY A 55 -5.03 -52.25 -21.38
CA GLY A 55 -5.51 -51.34 -20.35
C GLY A 55 -5.19 -51.92 -18.96
N GLN A 56 -4.59 -51.12 -18.11
CA GLN A 56 -4.29 -51.44 -16.72
C GLN A 56 -4.88 -50.42 -15.79
N VAL A 57 -5.58 -50.87 -14.76
CA VAL A 57 -6.07 -50.04 -13.65
C VAL A 57 -5.51 -50.65 -12.37
N GLY A 58 -4.86 -49.84 -11.55
CA GLY A 58 -4.24 -50.29 -10.32
C GLY A 58 -4.32 -49.26 -9.21
N VAL A 59 -4.28 -49.73 -7.98
CA VAL A 59 -4.13 -48.87 -6.77
C VAL A 59 -2.73 -49.10 -6.24
N VAL A 60 -1.99 -47.99 -6.07
CA VAL A 60 -0.61 -47.99 -5.51
C VAL A 60 -0.65 -47.33 -4.14
N LEU A 61 -0.19 -48.07 -3.12
CA LEU A 61 0.02 -47.58 -1.77
C LEU A 61 1.50 -47.29 -1.58
N GLY A 62 1.84 -45.99 -1.37
CA GLY A 62 3.21 -45.54 -1.08
C GLY A 62 3.35 -45.08 0.36
N TRP A 63 4.32 -45.60 1.09
CA TRP A 63 4.63 -45.11 2.44
C TRP A 63 6.13 -44.98 2.66
N ASN A 64 6.58 -43.76 2.89
CA ASN A 64 7.99 -43.48 3.18
C ASN A 64 8.27 -43.64 4.66
N LEU A 65 8.70 -44.82 5.07
CA LEU A 65 8.99 -45.16 6.46
C LEU A 65 10.20 -44.43 7.05
N TYR A 66 11.21 -44.16 6.21
CA TYR A 66 12.44 -43.49 6.62
C TYR A 66 13.13 -42.76 5.45
N GLN A 67 13.43 -41.49 5.66
CA GLN A 67 14.11 -40.62 4.68
C GLN A 67 15.35 -39.91 5.26
N GLY A 68 16.06 -40.54 6.20
CA GLY A 68 17.27 -39.97 6.77
C GLY A 68 17.08 -38.63 7.46
N GLY A 69 15.91 -38.38 8.08
CA GLY A 69 15.57 -37.11 8.72
C GLY A 69 15.09 -36.00 7.79
N GLY A 70 14.96 -36.27 6.46
CA GLY A 70 14.54 -35.27 5.47
C GLY A 70 13.11 -34.72 5.73
N THR A 71 12.18 -35.61 6.10
CA THR A 71 10.79 -35.19 6.44
C THR A 71 10.75 -34.28 7.65
N ASP A 72 11.51 -34.61 8.70
CA ASP A 72 11.63 -33.79 9.91
C ASP A 72 12.25 -32.40 9.63
N SER A 73 13.25 -32.36 8.74
CA SER A 73 13.88 -31.09 8.35
C SER A 73 12.92 -30.20 7.59
N ARG A 74 12.14 -30.76 6.65
CA ARG A 74 11.10 -30.01 5.92
C ARG A 74 9.98 -29.54 6.84
N MET A 75 9.62 -30.35 7.82
CA MET A 75 8.61 -29.95 8.81
C MET A 75 9.09 -28.78 9.64
N ARG A 76 10.34 -28.80 10.14
CA ARG A 76 10.92 -27.66 10.89
C ARG A 76 11.04 -26.40 10.01
N GLU A 77 11.43 -26.57 8.75
CA GLU A 77 11.46 -25.46 7.79
C GLU A 77 10.07 -24.84 7.59
N ALA A 78 9.02 -25.65 7.39
CA ALA A 78 7.67 -25.18 7.22
C ALA A 78 7.17 -24.43 8.48
N VAL A 79 7.46 -24.92 9.67
CA VAL A 79 7.14 -24.25 10.94
C VAL A 79 7.87 -22.91 11.07
N ALA A 80 9.16 -22.85 10.74
CA ALA A 80 9.95 -21.63 10.75
C ALA A 80 9.41 -20.60 9.73
N ASN A 81 9.02 -21.04 8.53
CA ASN A 81 8.40 -20.20 7.52
C ASN A 81 7.02 -19.68 7.94
N GLN A 82 6.22 -20.47 8.66
CA GLN A 82 4.97 -20.02 9.25
C GLN A 82 5.20 -18.92 10.30
N GLU A 83 6.19 -19.09 11.15
CA GLU A 83 6.55 -18.09 12.16
C GLU A 83 7.06 -16.79 11.51
N LYS A 84 7.89 -16.90 10.48
CA LYS A 84 8.30 -15.76 9.64
C LYS A 84 7.10 -15.01 9.07
N ALA A 85 6.17 -15.71 8.43
CA ALA A 85 4.96 -15.11 7.87
C ALA A 85 4.08 -14.42 8.92
N ARG A 86 4.09 -14.94 10.17
CA ARG A 86 3.42 -14.29 11.32
C ARG A 86 4.06 -12.95 11.66
N TYR A 87 5.39 -12.89 11.72
CA TYR A 87 6.10 -11.62 11.99
C TYR A 87 5.94 -10.62 10.84
N GLU A 88 5.91 -11.09 9.60
CA GLU A 88 5.64 -10.24 8.42
C GLU A 88 4.22 -9.63 8.47
N LEU A 89 3.22 -10.38 8.95
CA LEU A 89 1.88 -9.85 9.17
C LEU A 89 1.87 -8.79 10.28
N ASP A 90 2.57 -9.03 11.38
CA ASP A 90 2.65 -8.07 12.49
C ASP A 90 3.40 -6.79 12.07
N ASP A 91 4.39 -6.92 11.20
CA ASP A 91 5.09 -5.77 10.60
C ASP A 91 4.17 -4.99 9.66
N ALA A 92 3.46 -5.66 8.77
CA ALA A 92 2.49 -5.03 7.88
C ALA A 92 1.41 -4.24 8.65
N ARG A 93 0.93 -4.76 9.77
CA ARG A 93 -0.01 -4.06 10.67
C ARG A 93 0.60 -2.81 11.30
N ARG A 94 1.84 -2.91 11.79
CA ARG A 94 2.55 -1.74 12.36
C ARG A 94 2.77 -0.66 11.31
N GLN A 95 3.17 -1.08 10.11
CA GLN A 95 3.39 -0.16 9.00
C GLN A 95 2.09 0.54 8.56
N ALA A 96 0.98 -0.18 8.43
CA ALA A 96 -0.32 0.41 8.10
C ALA A 96 -0.77 1.45 9.15
N ARG A 97 -0.54 1.19 10.44
CA ARG A 97 -0.82 2.17 11.50
C ARG A 97 0.07 3.40 11.40
N LEU A 98 1.35 3.21 11.10
CA LEU A 98 2.31 4.30 10.95
C LEU A 98 1.93 5.21 9.77
N GLU A 99 1.65 4.62 8.61
CA GLU A 99 1.24 5.34 7.40
C GLU A 99 -0.06 6.14 7.62
N ALA A 100 -1.07 5.53 8.25
CA ALA A 100 -2.30 6.22 8.60
C ALA A 100 -2.08 7.39 9.58
N ARG A 101 -1.17 7.21 10.55
CA ARG A 101 -0.83 8.28 11.50
C ARG A 101 -0.05 9.41 10.84
N GLN A 102 0.89 9.09 9.96
CA GLN A 102 1.63 10.08 9.18
C GLN A 102 0.70 10.88 8.26
N GLY A 103 -0.20 10.20 7.53
CA GLY A 103 -1.19 10.86 6.70
C GLY A 103 -2.10 11.80 7.50
N PHE A 104 -2.59 11.36 8.65
CA PHE A 104 -3.42 12.21 9.52
C PHE A 104 -2.67 13.46 10.02
N LEU A 105 -1.43 13.30 10.47
CA LEU A 105 -0.60 14.43 10.90
C LEU A 105 -0.25 15.35 9.72
N GLY A 106 -0.06 14.78 8.52
CA GLY A 106 0.15 15.53 7.28
C GLY A 106 -1.04 16.46 6.96
N VAL A 107 -2.26 15.94 7.05
CA VAL A 107 -3.47 16.73 6.84
C VAL A 107 -3.61 17.83 7.90
N LEU A 108 -3.43 17.49 9.18
CA LEU A 108 -3.56 18.44 10.27
C LEU A 108 -2.53 19.60 10.17
N SER A 109 -1.28 19.28 9.86
CA SER A 109 -0.23 20.28 9.67
C SER A 109 -0.45 21.12 8.41
N GLY A 110 -0.94 20.48 7.33
CA GLY A 110 -1.29 21.16 6.08
C GLY A 110 -2.42 22.17 6.26
N ASP A 111 -3.48 21.82 6.96
CA ASP A 111 -4.59 22.74 7.27
C ASP A 111 -4.12 23.95 8.09
N ALA A 112 -3.27 23.72 9.10
CA ALA A 112 -2.69 24.81 9.88
C ALA A 112 -1.80 25.72 9.02
N GLN A 113 -1.01 25.14 8.10
CA GLN A 113 -0.18 25.92 7.18
C GLN A 113 -1.01 26.73 6.20
N VAL A 114 -2.08 26.18 5.63
CA VAL A 114 -3.00 26.90 4.74
C VAL A 114 -3.62 28.11 5.47
N LYS A 115 -4.14 27.91 6.69
CA LYS A 115 -4.70 29.00 7.50
C LYS A 115 -3.68 30.10 7.80
N ALA A 116 -2.43 29.74 8.12
CA ALA A 116 -1.38 30.71 8.35
C ALA A 116 -1.03 31.51 7.09
N LEU A 117 -0.99 30.86 5.92
CA LEU A 117 -0.71 31.52 4.64
C LEU A 117 -1.89 32.37 4.16
N GLU A 118 -3.13 32.03 4.48
CA GLU A 118 -4.30 32.89 4.23
C GLU A 118 -4.22 34.18 5.03
N GLN A 119 -3.80 34.13 6.30
CA GLN A 119 -3.55 35.33 7.09
C GLN A 119 -2.36 36.15 6.57
N ALA A 120 -1.30 35.48 6.14
CA ALA A 120 -0.13 36.13 5.52
C ALA A 120 -0.51 36.82 4.19
N LEU A 121 -1.44 36.24 3.42
CA LEU A 121 -1.96 36.85 2.20
C LEU A 121 -2.69 38.16 2.52
N VAL A 122 -3.61 38.16 3.49
CA VAL A 122 -4.33 39.37 3.92
C VAL A 122 -3.34 40.45 4.38
N SER A 123 -2.29 40.07 5.14
CA SER A 123 -1.26 41.00 5.60
C SER A 123 -0.43 41.59 4.46
N SER A 124 -0.02 40.75 3.48
CA SER A 124 0.77 41.22 2.33
C SER A 124 -0.06 42.09 1.38
N GLU A 125 -1.36 41.84 1.21
CA GLU A 125 -2.28 42.74 0.48
C GLU A 125 -2.42 44.11 1.16
N ALA A 126 -2.58 44.11 2.48
CA ALA A 126 -2.62 45.36 3.26
C ALA A 126 -1.28 46.12 3.19
N GLN A 127 -0.16 45.43 3.26
CA GLN A 127 1.16 46.04 3.12
C GLN A 127 1.34 46.66 1.73
N LEU A 128 0.99 45.96 0.66
CA LEU A 128 1.07 46.50 -0.70
C LEU A 128 0.22 47.77 -0.84
N LYS A 129 -1.03 47.74 -0.34
CA LYS A 129 -1.93 48.92 -0.34
C LYS A 129 -1.33 50.10 0.38
N SER A 130 -0.77 49.89 1.58
CA SER A 130 -0.11 50.94 2.36
C SER A 130 1.16 51.49 1.68
N THR A 131 1.94 50.59 1.05
CA THR A 131 3.17 50.99 0.32
C THR A 131 2.83 51.82 -0.93
N LYS A 132 1.79 51.45 -1.69
CA LYS A 132 1.29 52.23 -2.84
C LYS A 132 0.82 53.63 -2.41
N LEU A 133 0.05 53.73 -1.34
CA LEU A 133 -0.35 55.03 -0.78
C LEU A 133 0.87 55.85 -0.33
N GLY A 134 1.86 55.21 0.31
CA GLY A 134 3.12 55.87 0.70
C GLY A 134 3.94 56.38 -0.49
N LEU A 135 3.89 55.72 -1.64
CA LEU A 135 4.47 56.20 -2.88
C LEU A 135 3.75 57.45 -3.42
N GLU A 136 2.41 57.46 -3.39
CA GLU A 136 1.60 58.57 -3.84
C GLU A 136 1.88 59.87 -3.01
N VAL A 137 2.10 59.73 -1.72
CA VAL A 137 2.46 60.86 -0.83
C VAL A 137 3.98 61.12 -0.73
N GLY A 138 4.79 60.41 -1.48
CA GLY A 138 6.22 60.68 -1.61
C GLY A 138 7.11 60.13 -0.47
N VAL A 139 6.56 59.33 0.47
CA VAL A 139 7.30 58.75 1.61
C VAL A 139 7.84 57.31 1.35
N ARG A 140 7.51 56.73 0.21
CA ARG A 140 7.99 55.44 -0.23
C ARG A 140 8.54 55.50 -1.66
N THR A 141 9.37 54.52 -2.02
CA THR A 141 9.99 54.44 -3.35
C THR A 141 9.25 53.42 -4.25
N ARG A 142 9.47 53.50 -5.55
CA ARG A 142 8.98 52.48 -6.49
C ARG A 142 9.56 51.10 -6.21
N VAL A 143 10.81 51.04 -5.67
CA VAL A 143 11.43 49.76 -5.29
C VAL A 143 10.69 49.14 -4.10
N ASP A 144 10.23 49.94 -3.15
CA ASP A 144 9.41 49.43 -2.02
C ASP A 144 8.10 48.81 -2.52
N VAL A 145 7.44 49.42 -3.50
CA VAL A 145 6.21 48.86 -4.11
C VAL A 145 6.52 47.56 -4.83
N LEU A 146 7.60 47.49 -5.61
CA LEU A 146 7.99 46.27 -6.31
C LEU A 146 8.31 45.12 -5.34
N ASN A 147 8.99 45.42 -4.24
CA ASN A 147 9.26 44.42 -3.19
C ASN A 147 7.98 43.93 -2.52
N ALA A 148 7.02 44.83 -2.26
CA ALA A 148 5.72 44.46 -1.68
C ALA A 148 4.88 43.59 -2.67
N GLU A 149 4.93 43.92 -3.97
CA GLU A 149 4.29 43.10 -5.01
C GLU A 149 4.93 41.70 -5.12
N GLN A 150 6.25 41.64 -5.12
CA GLN A 150 6.98 40.36 -5.11
C GLN A 150 6.58 39.49 -3.88
N GLN A 151 6.51 40.13 -2.69
CA GLN A 151 6.09 39.41 -1.47
C GLN A 151 4.65 38.89 -1.61
N LEU A 152 3.72 39.67 -2.13
CA LEU A 152 2.34 39.25 -2.35
C LEU A 152 2.28 38.03 -3.31
N PHE A 153 2.95 38.10 -4.45
CA PHE A 153 2.96 37.00 -5.41
C PHE A 153 3.63 35.72 -4.84
N THR A 154 4.70 35.89 -4.05
CA THR A 154 5.32 34.79 -3.33
C THR A 154 4.34 34.12 -2.36
N THR A 155 3.65 34.93 -1.56
CA THR A 155 2.64 34.42 -0.60
C THR A 155 1.48 33.72 -1.30
N ARG A 156 1.00 34.24 -2.43
CA ARG A 156 -0.05 33.60 -3.25
C ARG A 156 0.40 32.25 -3.79
N ARG A 157 1.61 32.19 -4.34
CA ARG A 157 2.20 30.93 -4.83
C ARG A 157 2.32 29.91 -3.70
N ASP A 158 2.82 30.33 -2.55
CA ASP A 158 3.03 29.43 -1.41
C ASP A 158 1.70 28.94 -0.82
N LEU A 159 0.68 29.79 -0.80
CA LEU A 159 -0.69 29.39 -0.42
C LEU A 159 -1.26 28.32 -1.39
N SER A 160 -1.13 28.53 -2.70
CA SER A 160 -1.59 27.54 -3.68
C SER A 160 -0.85 26.23 -3.51
N ALA A 161 0.47 26.27 -3.37
CA ALA A 161 1.28 25.07 -3.13
C ALA A 161 0.89 24.33 -1.83
N ALA A 162 0.60 25.07 -0.75
CA ALA A 162 0.14 24.48 0.52
C ALA A 162 -1.25 23.83 0.38
N LYS A 163 -2.19 24.46 -0.35
CA LYS A 163 -3.51 23.87 -0.63
C LYS A 163 -3.38 22.55 -1.39
N TYR A 164 -2.60 22.50 -2.47
CA TYR A 164 -2.38 21.26 -3.22
C TYR A 164 -1.71 20.18 -2.37
N LYS A 165 -0.71 20.55 -1.57
CA LYS A 165 -0.04 19.61 -0.67
C LYS A 165 -1.00 19.02 0.36
N THR A 166 -1.90 19.81 0.92
CA THR A 166 -2.91 19.35 1.88
C THR A 166 -3.93 18.42 1.23
N LEU A 167 -4.35 18.72 -0.01
CA LEU A 167 -5.22 17.84 -0.80
C LEU A 167 -4.53 16.47 -1.04
N LEU A 168 -3.27 16.46 -1.47
CA LEU A 168 -2.51 15.21 -1.66
C LEU A 168 -2.40 14.42 -0.35
N ALA A 169 -2.08 15.08 0.79
CA ALA A 169 -2.03 14.42 2.08
C ALA A 169 -3.38 13.80 2.49
N SER A 170 -4.50 14.42 2.10
CA SER A 170 -5.84 13.86 2.34
C SER A 170 -6.10 12.58 1.52
N LEU A 171 -5.63 12.52 0.27
CA LEU A 171 -5.71 11.33 -0.57
C LEU A 171 -4.79 10.21 -0.07
N GLU A 172 -3.58 10.56 0.37
CA GLU A 172 -2.64 9.61 1.00
C GLU A 172 -3.25 8.99 2.26
N LEU A 173 -3.93 9.79 3.09
CA LEU A 173 -4.65 9.28 4.25
C LEU A 173 -5.77 8.31 3.85
N LYS A 174 -6.57 8.63 2.83
CA LYS A 174 -7.61 7.74 2.31
C LYS A 174 -7.03 6.46 1.72
N ALA A 175 -5.89 6.56 1.01
CA ALA A 175 -5.17 5.40 0.49
C ALA A 175 -4.66 4.49 1.62
N ALA A 176 -4.05 5.08 2.65
CA ALA A 176 -3.59 4.35 3.84
C ALA A 176 -4.74 3.70 4.63
N ALA A 177 -5.93 4.32 4.60
CA ALA A 177 -7.15 3.76 5.20
C ALA A 177 -7.83 2.68 4.32
N GLY A 178 -7.37 2.48 3.08
CA GLY A 178 -7.98 1.57 2.11
C GLY A 178 -9.36 2.04 1.61
N SER A 179 -9.68 3.33 1.77
CA SER A 179 -10.97 3.93 1.39
C SER A 179 -10.90 4.81 0.14
N LEU A 180 -9.74 4.88 -0.52
CA LEU A 180 -9.58 5.66 -1.75
C LEU A 180 -10.38 5.04 -2.90
N GLY A 181 -11.33 5.81 -3.46
CA GLY A 181 -12.17 5.40 -4.57
C GLY A 181 -12.04 6.30 -5.80
N PRO A 182 -12.59 5.87 -6.97
CA PRO A 182 -12.60 6.67 -8.18
C PRO A 182 -13.34 8.02 -8.03
N ASP A 183 -14.32 8.07 -7.13
CA ASP A 183 -15.11 9.29 -6.89
C ASP A 183 -14.32 10.36 -6.13
N ASP A 184 -13.35 9.96 -5.31
CA ASP A 184 -12.42 10.88 -4.66
C ASP A 184 -11.54 11.62 -5.68
N LEU A 185 -11.12 10.91 -6.74
CA LEU A 185 -10.33 11.49 -7.83
C LEU A 185 -11.17 12.44 -8.68
N LYS A 186 -12.45 12.13 -8.94
CA LYS A 186 -13.36 13.03 -9.64
C LYS A 186 -13.63 14.30 -8.84
N ALA A 187 -13.83 14.17 -7.52
CA ALA A 187 -14.00 15.31 -6.63
C ALA A 187 -12.77 16.24 -6.64
N LEU A 188 -11.56 15.65 -6.71
CA LEU A 188 -10.33 16.41 -6.83
C LEU A 188 -10.21 17.12 -8.19
N ASP A 189 -10.54 16.44 -9.29
CA ASP A 189 -10.52 17.03 -10.65
C ASP A 189 -11.48 18.22 -10.76
N ALA A 190 -12.63 18.16 -10.10
CA ALA A 190 -13.56 19.26 -10.04
C ALA A 190 -12.99 20.47 -9.28
N LEU A 191 -12.26 20.24 -8.17
CA LEU A 191 -11.60 21.31 -7.39
C LEU A 191 -10.39 21.94 -8.10
N LEU A 192 -9.81 21.24 -9.08
CA LEU A 192 -8.66 21.73 -9.86
C LEU A 192 -9.05 22.55 -11.09
N ARG A 193 -10.32 22.50 -11.49
CA ARG A 193 -10.84 23.24 -12.66
C ARG A 193 -11.37 24.63 -12.33
N ASP A 194 -11.63 24.91 -11.05
CA ASP A 194 -12.01 26.22 -10.50
C ASP A 194 -10.77 27.01 -10.03
#